data_b8434f8b01a8a93f10fb7979a0d69f51
#
_entry.id   b8434f8b01a8a93f10fb7979a0d69f51
#
_cell.length_a   1.000
_cell.length_b   1.000
_cell.length_c   1.000
_cell.angle_alpha   90.00
_cell.angle_beta   90.00
_cell.angle_gamma   90.00
#
_symmetry.space_group_name_H-M   'P 1'
#
loop_
_entity.id
_entity.type
_entity.pdbx_description
1 polymer ?
#
loop_
_entity_poly.entity_id
_entity_poly.type
_entity_poly.pdbx_seq_one_letter_code
_entity_poly.pdbx_strand_id
1 'polypeptide(L)'
;MTALTPRLQAMFEKTRTVCFGRFMVDVPAAATVAWGETSVPLGVSIYPNGVGEVKELAQQFIDELKSEKAIYLNDIPLLISVEDMRQPEGKIVTGYEGFQAMAGLKISGYFSMNDDGMIIDARPLKREKDETIADIKSMARRLRQRIDNEAPTEPGNCLENSFLPDSPDDEEGHPGEFINIGFRMKEFPDVHFSIQVRPSNIHDPERESLKAQWQRMKADKAPPEMEKIFAKNKYFRESPRQLREWTTGYEVLVRVPDEERVHSHHDFELRFTGVPHDAYKPYASIQLRTGVARNAAGAAKASLTDEEAIALWDRITSTIRVRPTSATPVKTAGSSPQPHLPLGELAATGRICPQTGWWDSDQSGEIQGKRRQHIQAGVRMPHVVSLGEPSLWQKLKGERPSHRVATMWKLVSHDDAPVRAAVAVRTPATERSSPADHPSSDIAVGTTEVKPGEATPPRENG
;
A
#
# COMPACT_ATOMS: atom_id res chain seq x y z
N MET A 1 -1.45 19.67 -21.99
CA MET A 1 -2.76 19.76 -21.29
C MET A 1 -3.82 20.19 -22.30
N THR A 2 -4.93 19.50 -22.33
CA THR A 2 -6.09 19.87 -23.13
C THR A 2 -6.64 21.21 -22.64
N ALA A 3 -7.01 22.12 -23.54
CA ALA A 3 -7.58 23.41 -23.17
C ALA A 3 -8.94 23.21 -22.48
N LEU A 4 -9.21 23.99 -21.42
CA LEU A 4 -10.49 23.96 -20.74
C LEU A 4 -11.56 24.63 -21.63
N THR A 5 -12.74 24.02 -21.75
CA THR A 5 -13.92 24.67 -22.35
C THR A 5 -14.41 25.81 -21.46
N PRO A 6 -15.18 26.78 -22.00
CA PRO A 6 -15.68 27.91 -21.18
C PRO A 6 -16.39 27.47 -19.89
N ARG A 7 -17.20 26.39 -19.93
CA ARG A 7 -17.90 25.92 -18.72
C ARG A 7 -16.93 25.31 -17.71
N LEU A 8 -15.87 24.61 -18.13
CA LEU A 8 -14.83 24.14 -17.22
C LEU A 8 -13.98 25.30 -16.70
N GLN A 9 -13.67 26.31 -17.52
CA GLN A 9 -12.97 27.52 -17.06
C GLN A 9 -13.77 28.21 -15.94
N ALA A 10 -15.07 28.41 -16.10
CA ALA A 10 -15.92 28.98 -15.07
C ALA A 10 -15.91 28.20 -13.78
N MET A 11 -15.92 26.86 -13.86
CA MET A 11 -15.83 25.97 -12.69
C MET A 11 -14.50 26.13 -11.92
N PHE A 12 -13.40 26.39 -12.63
CA PHE A 12 -12.06 26.57 -12.04
C PHE A 12 -11.67 28.04 -11.80
N GLU A 13 -12.56 29.01 -11.96
CA GLU A 13 -12.28 30.42 -11.60
C GLU A 13 -11.90 30.55 -10.12
N LYS A 14 -12.57 29.76 -9.26
CA LYS A 14 -12.24 29.62 -7.85
C LYS A 14 -11.88 28.18 -7.54
N THR A 15 -10.69 27.99 -7.00
CA THR A 15 -10.21 26.70 -6.56
C THR A 15 -9.93 26.71 -5.06
N ARG A 16 -10.01 25.51 -4.45
CA ARG A 16 -9.50 25.31 -3.10
C ARG A 16 -8.51 24.14 -3.08
N THR A 17 -7.55 24.22 -2.20
CA THR A 17 -6.63 23.13 -1.94
C THR A 17 -7.23 22.22 -0.87
N VAL A 18 -7.31 20.93 -1.16
CA VAL A 18 -7.73 19.90 -0.20
C VAL A 18 -6.53 19.09 0.21
N CYS A 19 -6.28 19.04 1.53
CA CYS A 19 -5.26 18.20 2.14
C CYS A 19 -5.85 16.82 2.49
N PHE A 20 -5.18 15.75 2.09
CA PHE A 20 -5.56 14.36 2.39
C PHE A 20 -4.32 13.52 2.66
N GLY A 21 -4.28 12.83 3.77
CA GLY A 21 -3.05 12.17 4.20
C GLY A 21 -1.86 13.12 4.19
N ARG A 22 -0.81 12.74 3.50
CA ARG A 22 0.42 13.53 3.31
C ARG A 22 0.41 14.39 2.03
N PHE A 23 -0.74 14.47 1.35
CA PHE A 23 -0.85 15.03 0.00
C PHE A 23 -1.84 16.17 -0.07
N MET A 24 -1.80 16.89 -1.20
CA MET A 24 -2.76 17.95 -1.53
C MET A 24 -3.21 17.82 -2.98
N VAL A 25 -4.42 18.30 -3.24
CA VAL A 25 -4.99 18.44 -4.57
C VAL A 25 -5.80 19.73 -4.67
N ASP A 26 -5.75 20.41 -5.83
CA ASP A 26 -6.56 21.59 -6.07
C ASP A 26 -7.81 21.20 -6.86
N VAL A 27 -8.97 21.54 -6.31
CA VAL A 27 -10.29 21.24 -6.89
C VAL A 27 -11.12 22.53 -7.01
N PRO A 28 -12.19 22.56 -7.82
CA PRO A 28 -13.12 23.66 -7.81
C PRO A 28 -13.62 23.97 -6.39
N ALA A 29 -13.71 25.23 -6.01
CA ALA A 29 -14.12 25.62 -4.66
C ALA A 29 -15.53 25.12 -4.30
N ALA A 30 -16.42 24.98 -5.30
CA ALA A 30 -17.78 24.48 -5.13
C ALA A 30 -17.89 22.94 -5.10
N ALA A 31 -16.79 22.20 -5.32
CA ALA A 31 -16.82 20.75 -5.28
C ALA A 31 -17.12 20.24 -3.85
N THR A 32 -17.99 19.25 -3.74
CA THR A 32 -18.22 18.54 -2.46
C THR A 32 -17.12 17.52 -2.25
N VAL A 33 -16.49 17.54 -1.09
CA VAL A 33 -15.53 16.53 -0.65
C VAL A 33 -16.26 15.46 0.13
N ALA A 34 -16.02 14.19 -0.21
CA ALA A 34 -16.54 13.04 0.52
C ALA A 34 -15.34 12.20 1.00
N TRP A 35 -15.26 12.02 2.30
CA TRP A 35 -14.27 11.14 2.89
C TRP A 35 -14.82 9.71 2.94
N GLY A 36 -14.00 8.75 2.56
CA GLY A 36 -14.30 7.34 2.73
C GLY A 36 -13.54 6.75 3.91
N GLU A 37 -13.42 5.44 3.92
CA GLU A 37 -12.66 4.72 4.93
C GLU A 37 -11.23 5.28 5.05
N THR A 38 -10.79 5.51 6.28
CA THR A 38 -9.49 6.09 6.59
C THR A 38 -8.86 5.35 7.76
N SER A 39 -7.59 4.95 7.63
CA SER A 39 -6.78 4.40 8.72
C SER A 39 -5.37 4.98 8.72
N VAL A 40 -4.85 5.33 9.93
CA VAL A 40 -3.56 5.99 10.11
C VAL A 40 -2.91 5.68 11.48
N PRO A 41 -2.32 4.56 11.77
CA PRO A 41 -2.49 3.23 11.15
C PRO A 41 -3.80 2.55 11.54
N LEU A 42 -4.53 3.07 12.56
CA LEU A 42 -5.82 2.55 12.99
C LEU A 42 -6.95 3.26 12.25
N GLY A 43 -8.13 2.63 12.18
CA GLY A 43 -9.31 3.25 11.59
C GLY A 43 -9.73 4.50 12.37
N VAL A 44 -10.00 5.60 11.69
CA VAL A 44 -10.44 6.87 12.29
C VAL A 44 -11.70 7.35 11.60
N SER A 45 -12.72 7.63 12.38
CA SER A 45 -13.96 8.25 11.93
C SER A 45 -14.24 9.51 12.75
N ILE A 46 -14.49 10.62 12.08
CA ILE A 46 -14.81 11.90 12.71
C ILE A 46 -16.31 12.19 12.51
N TYR A 47 -16.95 12.64 13.55
CA TYR A 47 -18.34 13.03 13.60
C TYR A 47 -18.44 14.53 13.90
N PRO A 48 -18.56 15.40 12.87
CA PRO A 48 -18.63 16.85 13.07
C PRO A 48 -19.84 17.23 13.95
N ASN A 49 -19.59 17.99 15.02
CA ASN A 49 -20.58 18.33 16.07
C ASN A 49 -21.27 17.10 16.70
N GLY A 50 -20.63 15.94 16.65
CA GLY A 50 -21.22 14.63 16.96
C GLY A 50 -20.80 14.02 18.29
N VAL A 51 -20.36 14.82 19.28
CA VAL A 51 -19.97 14.28 20.61
C VAL A 51 -21.10 13.44 21.24
N GLY A 52 -22.36 13.92 21.15
CA GLY A 52 -23.52 13.18 21.65
C GLY A 52 -23.72 11.85 20.93
N GLU A 53 -23.64 11.86 19.59
CA GLU A 53 -23.78 10.67 18.75
C GLU A 53 -22.71 9.63 19.07
N VAL A 54 -21.45 10.05 19.22
CA VAL A 54 -20.35 9.14 19.56
C VAL A 54 -20.50 8.54 20.95
N LYS A 55 -21.04 9.29 21.93
CA LYS A 55 -21.38 8.74 23.26
C LYS A 55 -22.51 7.71 23.19
N GLU A 56 -23.51 7.94 22.36
CA GLU A 56 -24.60 6.97 22.12
C GLU A 56 -24.10 5.71 21.42
N LEU A 57 -23.27 5.85 20.39
CA LEU A 57 -22.65 4.73 19.70
C LEU A 57 -21.77 3.88 20.64
N ALA A 58 -21.02 4.53 21.54
CA ALA A 58 -20.25 3.82 22.56
C ALA A 58 -21.15 2.98 23.48
N GLN A 59 -22.27 3.56 23.94
CA GLN A 59 -23.21 2.84 24.80
C GLN A 59 -23.90 1.69 24.06
N GLN A 60 -24.34 1.92 22.83
CA GLN A 60 -24.94 0.88 21.98
C GLN A 60 -23.97 -0.30 21.79
N PHE A 61 -22.71 -0.03 21.48
CA PHE A 61 -21.70 -1.06 21.31
C PHE A 61 -21.41 -1.84 22.59
N ILE A 62 -21.37 -1.17 23.75
CA ILE A 62 -21.23 -1.83 25.06
C ILE A 62 -22.40 -2.77 25.33
N ASP A 63 -23.64 -2.33 25.05
CA ASP A 63 -24.83 -3.10 25.31
C ASP A 63 -24.98 -4.29 24.35
N GLU A 64 -24.60 -4.12 23.08
CA GLU A 64 -24.47 -5.19 22.10
C GLU A 64 -23.50 -6.27 22.61
N LEU A 65 -22.27 -5.90 22.96
CA LEU A 65 -21.24 -6.83 23.45
C LEU A 65 -21.63 -7.52 24.78
N LYS A 66 -22.44 -6.89 25.61
CA LYS A 66 -22.97 -7.52 26.83
C LYS A 66 -24.07 -8.54 26.54
N SER A 67 -24.91 -8.27 25.53
CA SER A 67 -26.05 -9.13 25.19
C SER A 67 -25.60 -10.35 24.37
N GLU A 68 -24.62 -10.20 23.52
CA GLU A 68 -24.06 -11.28 22.72
C GLU A 68 -23.13 -12.18 23.51
N LYS A 69 -23.07 -13.45 23.14
CA LYS A 69 -22.32 -14.47 23.86
C LYS A 69 -21.29 -15.17 22.99
N ALA A 70 -20.15 -15.46 23.58
CA ALA A 70 -19.07 -16.22 22.99
C ALA A 70 -19.32 -17.72 23.18
N ILE A 71 -19.93 -18.37 22.18
CA ILE A 71 -20.38 -19.76 22.22
C ILE A 71 -19.26 -20.73 22.61
N TYR A 72 -18.05 -20.52 22.10
CA TYR A 72 -16.91 -21.39 22.41
C TYR A 72 -16.17 -21.05 23.72
N LEU A 73 -16.65 -20.06 24.48
CA LEU A 73 -16.08 -19.65 25.78
C LEU A 73 -17.11 -19.76 26.88
N ASN A 74 -17.90 -20.84 26.96
CA ASN A 74 -18.90 -21.09 27.97
C ASN A 74 -19.96 -19.99 28.06
N ASP A 75 -20.39 -19.45 26.95
CA ASP A 75 -21.43 -18.43 26.81
C ASP A 75 -21.18 -17.15 27.63
N ILE A 76 -19.95 -16.78 27.86
CA ILE A 76 -19.61 -15.48 28.47
C ILE A 76 -19.99 -14.33 27.49
N PRO A 77 -20.31 -13.13 28.02
CA PRO A 77 -20.53 -11.96 27.18
C PRO A 77 -19.31 -11.68 26.26
N LEU A 78 -19.56 -11.12 25.09
CA LEU A 78 -18.49 -10.70 24.20
C LEU A 78 -17.70 -9.51 24.77
N LEU A 79 -18.28 -8.72 25.67
CA LEU A 79 -17.60 -7.61 26.33
C LEU A 79 -16.48 -8.12 27.23
N ILE A 80 -15.26 -7.63 27.00
CA ILE A 80 -14.08 -7.91 27.83
C ILE A 80 -13.86 -6.79 28.86
N SER A 81 -13.79 -5.53 28.39
CA SER A 81 -13.55 -4.38 29.26
C SER A 81 -14.05 -3.07 28.67
N VAL A 82 -14.34 -2.12 29.56
CA VAL A 82 -14.55 -0.71 29.24
C VAL A 82 -13.59 0.10 30.11
N GLU A 83 -12.77 0.93 29.47
CA GLU A 83 -11.82 1.81 30.14
C GLU A 83 -12.17 3.26 29.86
N ASP A 84 -12.32 4.08 30.93
CA ASP A 84 -12.56 5.52 30.80
C ASP A 84 -11.24 6.27 30.58
N MET A 85 -11.27 7.24 29.68
CA MET A 85 -10.16 8.13 29.40
C MET A 85 -10.57 9.58 29.70
N ARG A 86 -9.67 10.36 30.34
CA ARG A 86 -9.96 11.75 30.74
C ARG A 86 -9.51 12.77 29.71
N GLN A 87 -8.45 12.49 28.95
CA GLN A 87 -7.87 13.41 27.95
C GLN A 87 -7.38 12.61 26.72
N PRO A 88 -8.12 12.75 25.61
CA PRO A 88 -9.46 13.35 25.48
C PRO A 88 -10.50 12.57 26.30
N GLU A 89 -11.61 13.23 26.68
CA GLU A 89 -12.71 12.55 27.38
C GLU A 89 -13.31 11.47 26.50
N GLY A 90 -13.46 10.25 27.04
CA GLY A 90 -14.03 9.16 26.27
C GLY A 90 -13.88 7.79 26.90
N LYS A 91 -14.15 6.76 26.12
CA LYS A 91 -14.09 5.36 26.54
C LYS A 91 -13.38 4.51 25.49
N ILE A 92 -12.65 3.50 25.96
CA ILE A 92 -12.11 2.42 25.12
C ILE A 92 -12.87 1.14 25.48
N VAL A 93 -13.55 0.58 24.50
CA VAL A 93 -14.34 -0.64 24.61
C VAL A 93 -13.60 -1.78 23.93
N THR A 94 -13.38 -2.86 24.67
CA THR A 94 -12.74 -4.07 24.16
C THR A 94 -13.74 -5.22 24.22
N GLY A 95 -13.91 -5.90 23.10
CA GLY A 95 -14.73 -7.09 22.98
C GLY A 95 -14.08 -8.16 22.12
N TYR A 96 -14.63 -9.37 22.14
CA TYR A 96 -14.29 -10.40 21.18
C TYR A 96 -14.84 -10.06 19.80
N GLU A 97 -14.10 -10.43 18.75
CA GLU A 97 -14.56 -10.30 17.36
C GLU A 97 -15.54 -11.44 17.04
N GLY A 98 -16.83 -11.19 17.25
CA GLY A 98 -17.93 -12.11 16.97
C GLY A 98 -18.06 -13.28 17.95
N PHE A 99 -19.13 -14.05 17.77
CA PHE A 99 -19.58 -15.11 18.70
C PHE A 99 -18.61 -16.30 18.82
N GLN A 100 -17.72 -16.51 17.86
CA GLN A 100 -16.71 -17.58 17.93
C GLN A 100 -15.55 -17.24 18.87
N ALA A 101 -15.26 -15.95 19.09
CA ALA A 101 -14.27 -15.44 20.05
C ALA A 101 -12.89 -16.14 20.03
N MET A 102 -12.47 -16.63 18.86
CA MET A 102 -11.30 -17.49 18.76
C MET A 102 -9.98 -16.74 19.04
N ALA A 103 -9.59 -15.82 18.15
CA ALA A 103 -8.29 -15.16 18.23
C ALA A 103 -8.36 -13.63 18.10
N GLY A 104 -9.42 -13.10 17.47
CA GLY A 104 -9.57 -11.68 17.17
C GLY A 104 -10.27 -10.91 18.29
N LEU A 105 -9.93 -9.63 18.39
CA LEU A 105 -10.61 -8.65 19.23
C LEU A 105 -11.15 -7.53 18.37
N LYS A 106 -12.20 -6.87 18.85
CA LYS A 106 -12.64 -5.57 18.37
C LYS A 106 -12.41 -4.57 19.50
N ILE A 107 -11.57 -3.58 19.27
CA ILE A 107 -11.26 -2.52 20.23
C ILE A 107 -11.62 -1.20 19.56
N SER A 108 -12.52 -0.46 20.19
CA SER A 108 -12.99 0.83 19.71
C SER A 108 -12.86 1.89 20.80
N GLY A 109 -12.18 2.98 20.47
CA GLY A 109 -12.08 4.17 21.31
C GLY A 109 -13.10 5.21 20.85
N TYR A 110 -13.91 5.74 21.75
CA TYR A 110 -14.96 6.74 21.53
C TYR A 110 -14.60 7.99 22.32
N PHE A 111 -14.28 9.09 21.63
CA PHE A 111 -13.72 10.27 22.29
C PHE A 111 -14.41 11.55 21.84
N SER A 112 -14.24 12.60 22.66
CA SER A 112 -14.61 13.97 22.34
C SER A 112 -13.39 14.76 21.87
N MET A 113 -13.51 15.47 20.75
CA MET A 113 -12.51 16.38 20.21
C MET A 113 -13.15 17.76 20.02
N ASN A 114 -13.15 18.58 21.06
CA ASN A 114 -13.99 19.79 21.16
C ASN A 114 -15.47 19.43 20.97
N ASP A 115 -16.13 20.01 19.96
CA ASP A 115 -17.56 19.71 19.64
C ASP A 115 -17.72 18.48 18.73
N ASP A 116 -16.64 17.98 18.16
CA ASP A 116 -16.65 16.81 17.29
C ASP A 116 -16.51 15.51 18.10
N GLY A 117 -17.18 14.47 17.62
CA GLY A 117 -16.96 13.10 18.10
C GLY A 117 -15.87 12.41 17.28
N MET A 118 -15.18 11.47 17.89
CA MET A 118 -14.12 10.70 17.25
C MET A 118 -14.22 9.23 17.65
N ILE A 119 -14.12 8.34 16.67
CA ILE A 119 -14.01 6.90 16.88
C ILE A 119 -12.68 6.42 16.29
N ILE A 120 -11.92 5.65 17.07
CA ILE A 120 -10.69 4.98 16.62
C ILE A 120 -10.91 3.48 16.77
N ASP A 121 -10.84 2.75 15.66
CA ASP A 121 -11.15 1.33 15.59
C ASP A 121 -9.95 0.47 15.25
N ALA A 122 -9.88 -0.72 15.88
CA ALA A 122 -8.88 -1.72 15.60
C ALA A 122 -9.44 -3.14 15.75
N ARG A 123 -8.83 -4.08 15.00
CA ARG A 123 -9.14 -5.51 15.06
C ARG A 123 -7.88 -6.34 15.28
N PRO A 124 -7.26 -6.24 16.47
CA PRO A 124 -6.02 -6.95 16.76
C PRO A 124 -6.27 -8.42 17.12
N LEU A 125 -5.18 -9.19 17.09
CA LEU A 125 -5.15 -10.47 17.79
C LEU A 125 -5.09 -10.26 19.31
N LYS A 126 -5.52 -11.27 20.10
CA LYS A 126 -5.52 -11.18 21.57
C LYS A 126 -4.16 -10.80 22.17
N ARG A 127 -3.06 -11.26 21.57
CA ARG A 127 -1.68 -10.95 22.02
C ARG A 127 -1.28 -9.48 21.80
N GLU A 128 -1.97 -8.77 20.91
CA GLU A 128 -1.68 -7.39 20.52
C GLU A 128 -2.59 -6.38 21.26
N LYS A 129 -3.44 -6.86 22.19
CA LYS A 129 -4.46 -6.07 22.90
C LYS A 129 -3.87 -4.81 23.54
N ASP A 130 -2.86 -5.00 24.38
CA ASP A 130 -2.33 -3.91 25.22
C ASP A 130 -1.57 -2.88 24.40
N GLU A 131 -0.84 -3.32 23.36
CA GLU A 131 -0.19 -2.46 22.37
C GLU A 131 -1.23 -1.64 21.62
N THR A 132 -2.28 -2.28 21.09
CA THR A 132 -3.36 -1.60 20.37
C THR A 132 -4.08 -0.56 21.25
N ILE A 133 -4.33 -0.86 22.52
CA ILE A 133 -4.93 0.11 23.46
C ILE A 133 -3.98 1.32 23.67
N ALA A 134 -2.67 1.08 23.76
CA ALA A 134 -1.70 2.14 23.89
C ALA A 134 -1.65 3.03 22.62
N ASP A 135 -1.74 2.43 21.43
CA ASP A 135 -1.81 3.13 20.16
C ASP A 135 -3.08 3.98 20.05
N ILE A 136 -4.25 3.43 20.39
CA ILE A 136 -5.51 4.18 20.42
C ILE A 136 -5.38 5.41 21.34
N LYS A 137 -4.82 5.23 22.55
CA LYS A 137 -4.60 6.34 23.50
C LYS A 137 -3.61 7.39 22.94
N SER A 138 -2.54 6.94 22.32
CA SER A 138 -1.55 7.82 21.70
C SER A 138 -2.16 8.64 20.56
N MET A 139 -2.87 7.98 19.64
CA MET A 139 -3.54 8.65 18.53
C MET A 139 -4.61 9.64 19.02
N ALA A 140 -5.45 9.23 19.97
CA ALA A 140 -6.50 10.09 20.52
C ALA A 140 -5.95 11.38 21.15
N ARG A 141 -4.75 11.33 21.79
CA ARG A 141 -4.09 12.52 22.35
C ARG A 141 -3.47 13.43 21.33
N ARG A 142 -2.99 12.88 20.20
CA ARG A 142 -2.31 13.64 19.13
C ARG A 142 -3.27 14.22 18.12
N LEU A 143 -4.42 13.56 17.89
CA LEU A 143 -5.39 14.00 16.90
C LEU A 143 -5.92 15.37 17.31
N ARG A 144 -5.90 16.32 16.36
CA ARG A 144 -6.43 17.67 16.56
C ARG A 144 -7.42 18.04 15.47
N GLN A 145 -8.36 18.92 15.82
CA GLN A 145 -9.28 19.51 14.85
C GLN A 145 -8.51 20.34 13.81
N ARG A 146 -8.97 20.31 12.58
CA ARG A 146 -8.42 21.07 11.45
C ARG A 146 -9.54 21.89 10.80
N ILE A 147 -9.25 23.15 10.54
CA ILE A 147 -10.17 24.03 9.80
C ILE A 147 -10.18 23.63 8.33
N ASP A 148 -11.34 23.73 7.67
CA ASP A 148 -11.43 23.57 6.22
C ASP A 148 -10.38 24.40 5.48
N ASN A 149 -9.71 23.78 4.50
CA ASN A 149 -8.60 24.35 3.72
C ASN A 149 -7.28 24.60 4.50
N GLU A 150 -7.20 24.30 5.77
CA GLU A 150 -5.91 24.28 6.46
C GLU A 150 -5.00 23.22 5.84
N ALA A 151 -3.80 23.63 5.42
CA ALA A 151 -2.71 22.73 5.05
C ALA A 151 -1.65 22.79 6.16
N PRO A 152 -1.67 21.87 7.14
CA PRO A 152 -0.70 21.88 8.24
C PRO A 152 0.74 21.82 7.70
N THR A 153 1.63 22.55 8.34
CA THR A 153 3.06 22.59 7.95
C THR A 153 3.90 21.57 8.71
N GLU A 154 3.36 20.96 9.75
CA GLU A 154 3.98 19.88 10.50
C GLU A 154 3.83 18.52 9.79
N PRO A 155 4.77 17.57 9.97
CA PRO A 155 4.62 16.19 9.48
C PRO A 155 3.38 15.52 10.07
N GLY A 156 2.70 14.68 9.27
CA GLY A 156 1.49 13.97 9.70
C GLY A 156 0.43 13.88 8.61
N ASN A 157 -0.75 13.43 8.98
CA ASN A 157 -1.84 13.07 8.09
C ASN A 157 -3.05 14.00 8.22
N CYS A 158 -3.50 14.54 7.08
CA CYS A 158 -4.79 15.22 6.97
C CYS A 158 -5.92 14.19 6.85
N LEU A 159 -6.88 14.28 7.75
CA LEU A 159 -8.10 13.50 7.80
C LEU A 159 -9.31 14.43 7.65
N GLU A 160 -10.51 13.87 7.65
CA GLU A 160 -11.73 14.69 7.67
C GLU A 160 -11.77 15.57 8.90
N ASN A 161 -11.86 16.88 8.72
CA ASN A 161 -11.89 17.91 9.78
C ASN A 161 -10.83 17.77 10.88
N SER A 162 -9.82 16.93 10.66
CA SER A 162 -8.80 16.65 11.67
C SER A 162 -7.41 16.45 11.06
N PHE A 163 -6.41 16.50 11.93
CA PHE A 163 -5.02 16.27 11.59
C PHE A 163 -4.37 15.40 12.65
N LEU A 164 -3.68 14.36 12.22
CA LEU A 164 -2.86 13.51 13.08
C LEU A 164 -1.38 13.81 12.84
N PRO A 165 -0.70 14.54 13.75
CA PRO A 165 0.76 14.68 13.70
C PRO A 165 1.45 13.32 13.79
N ASP A 166 2.60 13.19 13.15
CA ASP A 166 3.45 12.01 13.30
C ASP A 166 3.88 11.83 14.76
N SER A 167 4.04 10.59 15.19
CA SER A 167 4.56 10.31 16.52
C SER A 167 6.06 10.60 16.56
N PRO A 168 6.57 11.20 17.63
CA PRO A 168 8.02 11.33 17.82
C PRO A 168 8.74 9.97 17.91
N ASP A 169 8.00 8.92 18.28
CA ASP A 169 8.51 7.55 18.45
C ASP A 169 8.40 6.73 17.15
N ASP A 170 7.73 7.28 16.11
CA ASP A 170 7.62 6.65 14.81
C ASP A 170 8.90 6.95 14.01
N GLU A 171 9.95 6.19 14.22
CA GLU A 171 11.26 6.42 13.59
C GLU A 171 11.26 6.22 12.07
N GLU A 172 10.28 5.54 11.48
CA GLU A 172 10.23 5.35 10.02
C GLU A 172 8.82 5.12 9.49
N GLY A 173 8.49 5.85 8.43
CA GLY A 173 7.43 5.68 7.45
C GLY A 173 6.26 4.77 7.84
N HIS A 174 5.17 5.36 8.26
CA HIS A 174 3.98 4.69 8.80
C HIS A 174 3.43 3.59 7.88
N PRO A 175 3.54 2.31 8.24
CA PRO A 175 3.13 1.19 7.38
C PRO A 175 1.62 0.94 7.37
N GLY A 176 0.77 1.93 7.49
CA GLY A 176 -0.66 1.68 7.64
C GLY A 176 -1.59 2.79 7.17
N GLU A 177 -1.10 3.77 6.42
CA GLU A 177 -1.92 4.91 5.99
C GLU A 177 -2.82 4.53 4.82
N PHE A 178 -4.11 4.38 5.06
CA PHE A 178 -5.12 4.20 4.02
C PHE A 178 -6.04 5.41 4.03
N ILE A 179 -6.05 6.17 2.93
CA ILE A 179 -6.89 7.35 2.76
C ILE A 179 -7.71 7.20 1.47
N ASN A 180 -9.00 7.36 1.60
CA ASN A 180 -9.91 7.36 0.46
C ASN A 180 -10.71 8.66 0.46
N ILE A 181 -10.63 9.43 -0.63
CA ILE A 181 -11.30 10.71 -0.77
C ILE A 181 -11.94 10.84 -2.14
N GLY A 182 -13.16 11.38 -2.18
CA GLY A 182 -13.91 11.61 -3.40
C GLY A 182 -14.34 13.06 -3.55
N PHE A 183 -14.59 13.46 -4.78
CA PHE A 183 -15.02 14.81 -5.15
C PHE A 183 -16.21 14.72 -6.10
N ARG A 184 -17.29 15.43 -5.76
CA ARG A 184 -18.42 15.64 -6.66
C ARG A 184 -18.44 17.08 -7.13
N MET A 185 -18.53 17.25 -8.44
CA MET A 185 -18.60 18.57 -9.05
C MET A 185 -20.03 19.08 -8.95
N LYS A 186 -20.22 20.31 -8.42
CA LYS A 186 -21.55 20.90 -8.28
C LYS A 186 -22.24 21.09 -9.63
N GLU A 187 -21.47 21.51 -10.62
CA GLU A 187 -21.95 21.81 -11.99
C GLU A 187 -22.19 20.53 -12.80
N PHE A 188 -21.54 19.43 -12.42
CA PHE A 188 -21.62 18.12 -13.08
C PHE A 188 -21.82 17.01 -12.04
N PRO A 189 -23.04 16.88 -11.48
CA PRO A 189 -23.28 15.98 -10.35
C PRO A 189 -23.13 14.48 -10.68
N ASP A 190 -23.09 14.14 -11.95
CA ASP A 190 -22.80 12.79 -12.45
C ASP A 190 -21.30 12.49 -12.55
N VAL A 191 -20.45 13.48 -12.28
CA VAL A 191 -18.98 13.33 -12.36
C VAL A 191 -18.39 13.11 -10.98
N HIS A 192 -17.74 11.95 -10.83
CA HIS A 192 -17.01 11.58 -9.63
C HIS A 192 -15.52 11.52 -9.92
N PHE A 193 -14.75 12.20 -9.09
CA PHE A 193 -13.31 12.07 -9.05
C PHE A 193 -12.91 11.50 -7.69
N SER A 194 -12.03 10.51 -7.64
CA SER A 194 -11.59 9.91 -6.38
C SER A 194 -10.09 9.64 -6.38
N ILE A 195 -9.52 9.69 -5.18
CA ILE A 195 -8.12 9.37 -4.90
C ILE A 195 -8.10 8.40 -3.74
N GLN A 196 -7.43 7.26 -3.92
CA GLN A 196 -7.11 6.32 -2.88
C GLN A 196 -5.60 6.23 -2.77
N VAL A 197 -5.07 6.37 -1.56
CA VAL A 197 -3.66 6.13 -1.24
C VAL A 197 -3.56 5.09 -0.14
N ARG A 198 -2.59 4.20 -0.23
CA ARG A 198 -2.29 3.18 0.78
C ARG A 198 -0.82 2.80 0.73
N PRO A 199 -0.28 2.16 1.78
CA PRO A 199 1.08 1.66 1.73
C PRO A 199 1.27 0.73 0.53
N SER A 200 2.42 0.84 -0.11
CA SER A 200 2.80 -0.13 -1.13
C SER A 200 3.34 -1.39 -0.47
N ASN A 201 2.77 -2.52 -0.84
CA ASN A 201 3.30 -3.85 -0.56
C ASN A 201 3.67 -4.59 -1.86
N ILE A 202 3.82 -3.85 -2.95
CA ILE A 202 4.10 -4.40 -4.27
C ILE A 202 5.61 -4.60 -4.40
N HIS A 203 6.01 -5.87 -4.46
CA HIS A 203 7.41 -6.29 -4.62
C HIS A 203 7.80 -6.54 -6.08
N ASP A 204 6.82 -6.70 -6.96
CA ASP A 204 7.00 -6.86 -8.41
C ASP A 204 6.13 -5.82 -9.16
N PRO A 205 6.61 -4.55 -9.27
CA PRO A 205 5.86 -3.49 -9.94
C PRO A 205 5.59 -3.77 -11.42
N GLU A 206 6.47 -4.50 -12.10
CA GLU A 206 6.28 -4.83 -13.52
C GLU A 206 5.09 -5.76 -13.72
N ARG A 207 4.91 -6.72 -12.82
CA ARG A 207 3.81 -7.70 -12.89
C ARG A 207 2.50 -7.15 -12.31
N GLU A 208 2.56 -6.34 -11.26
CA GLU A 208 1.39 -5.90 -10.50
C GLU A 208 0.86 -4.52 -10.89
N SER A 209 1.56 -3.83 -11.82
CA SER A 209 1.12 -2.53 -12.34
C SER A 209 -0.21 -2.61 -13.11
N LEU A 210 -0.91 -1.46 -13.21
CA LEU A 210 -2.08 -1.33 -14.08
C LEU A 210 -1.72 -1.69 -15.53
N LYS A 211 -0.53 -1.31 -16.00
CA LYS A 211 -0.02 -1.69 -17.32
C LYS A 211 -0.04 -3.20 -17.53
N ALA A 212 0.54 -3.95 -16.59
CA ALA A 212 0.61 -5.40 -16.69
C ALA A 212 -0.77 -6.06 -16.59
N GLN A 213 -1.64 -5.57 -15.70
CA GLN A 213 -3.02 -6.04 -15.59
C GLN A 213 -3.79 -5.79 -16.87
N TRP A 214 -3.65 -4.59 -17.44
CA TRP A 214 -4.28 -4.18 -18.69
C TRP A 214 -3.81 -5.01 -19.88
N GLN A 215 -2.50 -5.28 -19.97
CA GLN A 215 -1.93 -6.14 -21.01
C GLN A 215 -2.42 -7.59 -20.90
N ARG A 216 -2.50 -8.14 -19.70
CA ARG A 216 -3.08 -9.48 -19.48
C ARG A 216 -4.54 -9.52 -19.89
N MET A 217 -5.36 -8.55 -19.47
CA MET A 217 -6.76 -8.49 -19.87
C MET A 217 -6.95 -8.43 -21.39
N LYS A 218 -6.06 -7.74 -22.11
CA LYS A 218 -6.09 -7.72 -23.59
C LYS A 218 -5.60 -9.02 -24.23
N ALA A 219 -4.69 -9.74 -23.55
CA ALA A 219 -4.14 -11.02 -24.06
C ALA A 219 -5.09 -12.20 -23.77
N ASP A 220 -5.81 -12.15 -22.66
CA ASP A 220 -6.79 -13.16 -22.32
C ASP A 220 -8.01 -13.05 -23.26
N LYS A 221 -8.35 -14.17 -23.90
CA LYS A 221 -9.54 -14.22 -24.75
C LYS A 221 -10.79 -14.09 -23.87
N ALA A 222 -11.38 -12.93 -23.86
CA ALA A 222 -12.69 -12.75 -23.26
C ALA A 222 -13.76 -13.58 -24.01
N PRO A 223 -14.87 -13.96 -23.38
CA PRO A 223 -15.99 -14.52 -24.10
C PRO A 223 -16.36 -13.64 -25.31
N PRO A 224 -16.75 -14.21 -26.47
CA PRO A 224 -16.97 -13.44 -27.71
C PRO A 224 -17.94 -12.26 -27.57
N GLU A 225 -18.89 -12.35 -26.65
CA GLU A 225 -19.82 -11.27 -26.34
C GLU A 225 -19.13 -10.09 -25.64
N MET A 226 -18.23 -10.39 -24.71
CA MET A 226 -17.43 -9.37 -24.00
C MET A 226 -16.40 -8.73 -24.93
N GLU A 227 -15.78 -9.49 -25.83
CA GLU A 227 -14.89 -8.93 -26.84
C GLU A 227 -15.58 -7.90 -27.73
N LYS A 228 -16.84 -8.17 -28.14
CA LYS A 228 -17.65 -7.22 -28.92
C LYS A 228 -17.94 -5.93 -28.16
N ILE A 229 -18.17 -6.01 -26.85
CA ILE A 229 -18.38 -4.84 -26.00
C ILE A 229 -17.08 -4.03 -25.88
N PHE A 230 -15.97 -4.69 -25.55
CA PHE A 230 -14.68 -4.04 -25.43
C PHE A 230 -14.18 -3.41 -26.72
N ALA A 231 -14.47 -4.03 -27.88
CA ALA A 231 -14.11 -3.50 -29.18
C ALA A 231 -14.83 -2.17 -29.53
N LYS A 232 -15.97 -1.87 -28.88
CA LYS A 232 -16.69 -0.60 -29.04
C LYS A 232 -16.17 0.52 -28.13
N ASN A 233 -15.33 0.18 -27.14
CA ASN A 233 -14.76 1.17 -26.24
C ASN A 233 -13.84 2.13 -27.03
N LYS A 234 -13.92 3.41 -26.69
CA LYS A 234 -13.01 4.41 -27.24
C LYS A 234 -11.90 4.69 -26.23
N TYR A 235 -10.70 4.30 -26.56
CA TYR A 235 -9.50 4.56 -25.75
C TYR A 235 -8.86 5.88 -26.17
N PHE A 236 -8.63 6.78 -25.20
CA PHE A 236 -8.00 8.08 -25.44
C PHE A 236 -6.51 8.05 -25.13
N ARG A 237 -6.15 7.37 -24.01
CA ARG A 237 -4.78 7.22 -23.56
C ARG A 237 -4.59 5.89 -22.86
N GLU A 238 -3.45 5.29 -23.12
CA GLU A 238 -2.92 4.09 -22.46
C GLU A 238 -1.42 4.27 -22.38
N SER A 239 -0.94 4.97 -21.35
CA SER A 239 0.47 5.40 -21.31
C SER A 239 1.00 5.56 -19.89
N PRO A 240 2.33 5.47 -19.71
CA PRO A 240 2.97 5.89 -18.47
C PRO A 240 2.67 7.37 -18.19
N ARG A 241 2.49 7.71 -16.92
CA ARG A 241 2.29 9.08 -16.48
C ARG A 241 3.04 9.37 -15.19
N GLN A 242 3.79 10.47 -15.18
CA GLN A 242 4.49 10.99 -14.01
C GLN A 242 3.65 12.08 -13.36
N LEU A 243 3.45 12.01 -12.04
CA LEU A 243 2.92 13.10 -11.24
C LEU A 243 3.99 13.57 -10.25
N ARG A 244 4.64 14.69 -10.58
CA ARG A 244 5.64 15.35 -9.72
C ARG A 244 6.60 14.34 -9.06
N GLU A 245 6.61 14.29 -7.73
CA GLU A 245 7.54 13.48 -6.93
C GLU A 245 7.15 11.99 -6.83
N TRP A 246 5.96 11.61 -7.29
CA TRP A 246 5.51 10.22 -7.24
C TRP A 246 6.27 9.35 -8.26
N THR A 247 6.23 8.04 -8.08
CA THR A 247 6.75 7.08 -9.07
C THR A 247 6.02 7.23 -10.41
N THR A 248 6.55 6.64 -11.47
CA THR A 248 5.82 6.60 -12.74
C THR A 248 4.62 5.66 -12.61
N GLY A 249 3.42 6.19 -12.78
CA GLY A 249 2.18 5.43 -12.87
C GLY A 249 1.85 5.04 -14.30
N TYR A 250 0.72 4.37 -14.46
CA TYR A 250 0.15 4.06 -15.77
C TYR A 250 -1.31 4.51 -15.81
N GLU A 251 -1.71 5.22 -16.87
CA GLU A 251 -3.08 5.67 -17.06
C GLU A 251 -3.79 4.94 -18.20
N VAL A 252 -5.08 4.69 -18.01
CA VAL A 252 -6.02 4.19 -19.00
C VAL A 252 -7.23 5.11 -19.00
N LEU A 253 -7.47 5.78 -20.11
CA LEU A 253 -8.62 6.67 -20.29
C LEU A 253 -9.53 6.07 -21.35
N VAL A 254 -10.72 5.65 -20.94
CA VAL A 254 -11.67 4.98 -21.81
C VAL A 254 -13.05 5.61 -21.74
N ARG A 255 -13.73 5.67 -22.87
CA ARG A 255 -15.16 5.88 -22.97
C ARG A 255 -15.83 4.56 -23.28
N VAL A 256 -16.72 4.14 -22.39
CA VAL A 256 -17.63 3.01 -22.58
C VAL A 256 -18.82 3.49 -23.42
N PRO A 257 -19.23 2.78 -24.49
CA PRO A 257 -20.33 3.18 -25.35
C PRO A 257 -21.71 2.95 -24.69
N ASP A 258 -22.75 3.48 -25.33
CA ASP A 258 -24.12 3.12 -24.97
C ASP A 258 -24.39 1.65 -25.24
N GLU A 259 -25.01 0.99 -24.29
CA GLU A 259 -25.53 -0.37 -24.36
C GLU A 259 -26.98 -0.38 -23.83
N GLU A 260 -27.68 -1.50 -23.99
CA GLU A 260 -29.12 -1.61 -23.67
C GLU A 260 -29.50 -1.12 -22.26
N ARG A 261 -28.58 -1.30 -21.29
CA ARG A 261 -28.83 -0.98 -19.86
C ARG A 261 -27.82 0.01 -19.26
N VAL A 262 -26.89 0.51 -20.05
CA VAL A 262 -25.80 1.38 -19.60
C VAL A 262 -25.63 2.52 -20.56
N HIS A 263 -25.73 3.76 -20.04
CA HIS A 263 -25.42 4.95 -20.82
C HIS A 263 -23.90 5.07 -21.05
N SER A 264 -23.55 5.67 -22.19
CA SER A 264 -22.16 5.99 -22.47
C SER A 264 -21.57 6.87 -21.37
N HIS A 265 -20.37 6.49 -20.89
CA HIS A 265 -19.69 7.15 -19.79
C HIS A 265 -18.18 7.04 -19.92
N HIS A 266 -17.46 7.90 -19.20
CA HIS A 266 -16.01 7.83 -19.08
C HIS A 266 -15.63 7.05 -17.84
N ASP A 267 -14.60 6.20 -17.98
CA ASP A 267 -13.92 5.49 -16.88
C ASP A 267 -12.42 5.70 -17.06
N PHE A 268 -11.86 6.60 -16.27
CA PHE A 268 -10.46 6.98 -16.31
C PHE A 268 -9.78 6.51 -15.05
N GLU A 269 -8.65 5.85 -15.21
CA GLU A 269 -7.84 5.37 -14.10
C GLU A 269 -6.36 5.71 -14.32
N LEU A 270 -5.70 6.15 -13.25
CA LEU A 270 -4.27 6.29 -13.14
C LEU A 270 -3.83 5.59 -11.86
N ARG A 271 -2.91 4.64 -11.98
CA ARG A 271 -2.44 3.86 -10.85
C ARG A 271 -0.93 3.92 -10.71
N PHE A 272 -0.49 4.05 -9.46
CA PHE A 272 0.90 4.00 -9.03
C PHE A 272 1.11 2.75 -8.18
N THR A 273 2.17 2.01 -8.44
CA THR A 273 2.54 0.86 -7.61
C THR A 273 3.18 1.28 -6.29
N GLY A 274 3.73 2.50 -6.25
CA GLY A 274 4.42 3.02 -5.08
C GLY A 274 5.78 2.38 -4.82
N VAL A 275 6.34 2.71 -3.67
CA VAL A 275 7.58 2.13 -3.13
C VAL A 275 7.27 1.55 -1.76
N PRO A 276 7.57 0.27 -1.50
CA PRO A 276 7.38 -0.30 -0.17
C PRO A 276 8.09 0.52 0.91
N HIS A 277 7.41 0.76 2.02
CA HIS A 277 7.89 1.52 3.17
C HIS A 277 8.17 3.01 2.92
N ASP A 278 7.73 3.58 1.81
CA ASP A 278 7.82 5.02 1.53
C ASP A 278 6.42 5.66 1.56
N ALA A 279 6.09 6.36 2.64
CA ALA A 279 4.79 7.01 2.83
C ALA A 279 4.53 8.16 1.82
N TYR A 280 5.59 8.72 1.23
CA TYR A 280 5.49 9.78 0.23
C TYR A 280 5.42 9.26 -1.21
N LYS A 281 5.66 7.96 -1.40
CA LYS A 281 5.49 7.24 -2.67
C LYS A 281 4.54 6.04 -2.49
N PRO A 282 3.29 6.28 -2.09
CA PRO A 282 2.35 5.21 -1.78
C PRO A 282 1.90 4.46 -3.04
N TYR A 283 1.27 3.31 -2.84
CA TYR A 283 0.32 2.84 -3.84
C TYR A 283 -0.80 3.87 -3.94
N ALA A 284 -1.14 4.29 -5.17
CA ALA A 284 -2.26 5.19 -5.38
C ALA A 284 -3.11 4.77 -6.57
N SER A 285 -4.44 4.90 -6.42
CA SER A 285 -5.42 4.76 -7.49
C SER A 285 -6.23 6.04 -7.58
N ILE A 286 -6.21 6.67 -8.74
CA ILE A 286 -6.92 7.90 -9.04
C ILE A 286 -7.92 7.57 -10.13
N GLN A 287 -9.19 7.95 -9.94
CA GLN A 287 -10.25 7.62 -10.89
C GLN A 287 -11.13 8.85 -11.19
N LEU A 288 -11.60 8.94 -12.42
CA LEU A 288 -12.69 9.83 -12.83
C LEU A 288 -13.73 9.00 -13.55
N ARG A 289 -14.97 9.08 -13.08
CA ARG A 289 -16.13 8.45 -13.71
C ARG A 289 -17.20 9.46 -13.98
N THR A 290 -17.83 9.37 -15.15
CA THR A 290 -18.99 10.19 -15.52
C THR A 290 -20.25 9.33 -15.63
N GLY A 291 -21.42 9.96 -15.72
CA GLY A 291 -22.69 9.23 -15.78
C GLY A 291 -22.98 8.44 -14.50
N VAL A 292 -22.52 8.91 -13.34
CA VAL A 292 -22.67 8.21 -12.07
C VAL A 292 -23.97 8.59 -11.39
N ALA A 293 -24.91 7.62 -11.33
CA ALA A 293 -26.10 7.76 -10.51
C ALA A 293 -26.14 6.64 -9.47
N ARG A 294 -26.46 6.95 -8.21
CA ARG A 294 -26.55 5.97 -7.12
C ARG A 294 -25.28 5.11 -6.99
N ASN A 295 -24.11 5.76 -7.12
CA ASN A 295 -22.78 5.13 -7.06
C ASN A 295 -22.46 4.13 -8.19
N ALA A 296 -23.18 4.18 -9.31
CA ALA A 296 -22.95 3.33 -10.47
C ALA A 296 -22.66 4.18 -11.72
N ALA A 297 -21.47 4.05 -12.31
CA ALA A 297 -21.13 4.68 -13.58
C ALA A 297 -22.01 4.12 -14.71
N GLY A 298 -22.40 4.98 -15.64
CA GLY A 298 -23.31 4.61 -16.74
C GLY A 298 -24.78 4.47 -16.35
N ALA A 299 -25.14 4.71 -15.08
CA ALA A 299 -26.53 4.70 -14.62
C ALA A 299 -27.29 5.98 -15.01
N ALA A 300 -26.58 7.05 -15.38
CA ALA A 300 -27.12 8.29 -15.92
C ALA A 300 -26.36 8.68 -17.20
N LYS A 301 -26.97 9.56 -18.02
CA LYS A 301 -26.28 10.11 -19.18
C LYS A 301 -25.14 11.01 -18.74
N ALA A 302 -23.94 10.78 -19.28
CA ALA A 302 -22.77 11.61 -18.98
C ALA A 302 -22.99 13.05 -19.44
N SER A 303 -22.67 14.01 -18.56
CA SER A 303 -22.82 15.45 -18.82
C SER A 303 -21.62 16.09 -19.52
N LEU A 304 -20.45 15.44 -19.47
CA LEU A 304 -19.21 15.91 -20.10
C LEU A 304 -19.03 15.30 -21.49
N THR A 305 -18.47 16.12 -22.40
CA THR A 305 -17.92 15.60 -23.66
C THR A 305 -16.58 14.88 -23.41
N ASP A 306 -16.09 14.17 -24.44
CA ASP A 306 -14.78 13.49 -24.36
C ASP A 306 -13.65 14.46 -24.01
N GLU A 307 -13.62 15.62 -24.70
CA GLU A 307 -12.60 16.65 -24.50
C GLU A 307 -12.68 17.27 -23.11
N GLU A 308 -13.88 17.47 -22.60
CA GLU A 308 -14.11 18.01 -21.25
C GLU A 308 -13.69 17.02 -20.17
N ALA A 309 -14.03 15.74 -20.32
CA ALA A 309 -13.62 14.71 -19.37
C ALA A 309 -12.08 14.62 -19.29
N ILE A 310 -11.41 14.65 -20.43
CA ILE A 310 -9.93 14.63 -20.51
C ILE A 310 -9.34 15.91 -19.91
N ALA A 311 -9.90 17.07 -20.22
CA ALA A 311 -9.41 18.36 -19.71
C ALA A 311 -9.57 18.46 -18.18
N LEU A 312 -10.72 18.01 -17.64
CA LEU A 312 -10.99 17.94 -16.22
C LEU A 312 -10.01 16.99 -15.51
N TRP A 313 -9.82 15.80 -16.08
CA TRP A 313 -8.84 14.81 -15.61
C TRP A 313 -7.45 15.40 -15.51
N ASP A 314 -6.96 15.99 -16.60
CA ASP A 314 -5.64 16.58 -16.65
C ASP A 314 -5.49 17.74 -15.67
N ARG A 315 -6.51 18.58 -15.55
CA ARG A 315 -6.49 19.74 -14.66
C ARG A 315 -6.35 19.33 -13.20
N ILE A 316 -7.18 18.39 -12.71
CA ILE A 316 -7.15 17.99 -11.31
C ILE A 316 -5.89 17.17 -11.01
N THR A 317 -5.61 16.13 -11.81
CA THR A 317 -4.47 15.23 -11.54
C THR A 317 -3.13 15.95 -11.54
N SER A 318 -2.95 16.98 -12.38
CA SER A 318 -1.70 17.76 -12.43
C SER A 318 -1.41 18.57 -11.15
N THR A 319 -2.40 18.76 -10.30
CA THR A 319 -2.25 19.52 -9.04
C THR A 319 -1.92 18.65 -7.83
N ILE A 320 -2.03 17.32 -7.98
CA ILE A 320 -1.71 16.38 -6.90
C ILE A 320 -0.22 16.48 -6.58
N ARG A 321 0.10 16.65 -5.29
CA ARG A 321 1.46 16.87 -4.81
C ARG A 321 1.61 16.46 -3.37
N VAL A 322 2.84 16.20 -2.95
CA VAL A 322 3.20 16.06 -1.55
C VAL A 322 2.94 17.40 -0.84
N ARG A 323 2.36 17.34 0.36
CA ARG A 323 2.15 18.50 1.20
C ARG A 323 3.49 19.05 1.68
N PRO A 324 3.83 20.35 1.44
CA PRO A 324 5.03 20.93 2.00
C PRO A 324 4.93 20.94 3.53
N THR A 325 5.88 20.30 4.18
CA THR A 325 6.04 20.38 5.62
C THR A 325 7.25 21.28 5.88
N SER A 326 7.09 22.29 6.76
CA SER A 326 8.27 22.82 7.42
C SER A 326 8.77 21.67 8.28
N ALA A 327 9.86 21.03 7.85
CA ALA A 327 10.61 20.25 8.79
C ALA A 327 10.77 21.18 10.02
N THR A 328 10.11 20.88 11.15
CA THR A 328 10.78 21.12 12.42
C THR A 328 12.16 20.56 12.13
N PRO A 329 13.26 21.32 12.30
CA PRO A 329 14.54 20.69 12.18
C PRO A 329 14.44 19.56 13.21
N VAL A 330 14.09 18.32 12.74
CA VAL A 330 14.73 17.17 13.29
C VAL A 330 16.15 17.67 13.24
N LYS A 331 16.75 17.95 14.41
CA LYS A 331 18.18 18.03 14.50
C LYS A 331 18.64 16.88 13.62
N THR A 332 18.88 17.16 12.39
CA THR A 332 19.94 16.55 11.67
C THR A 332 21.08 16.88 12.60
N ALA A 333 21.28 16.03 13.59
CA ALA A 333 22.56 15.86 14.19
C ALA A 333 23.41 15.90 12.96
N GLY A 334 24.09 17.04 12.78
CA GLY A 334 24.86 17.27 11.58
C GLY A 334 25.56 15.97 11.35
N SER A 335 25.57 15.52 10.12
CA SER A 335 26.27 14.31 9.71
C SER A 335 27.74 14.43 10.04
N SER A 336 28.04 14.42 11.33
CA SER A 336 29.25 13.82 11.85
C SER A 336 29.08 12.37 11.43
N PRO A 337 30.04 11.79 10.71
CA PRO A 337 29.99 10.38 10.40
C PRO A 337 29.74 9.66 11.73
N GLN A 338 28.55 9.07 11.87
CA GLN A 338 28.28 8.22 13.02
C GLN A 338 29.38 7.18 13.01
N PRO A 339 30.08 6.96 14.11
CA PRO A 339 31.13 5.96 14.16
C PRO A 339 30.49 4.62 13.76
N HIS A 340 31.00 4.01 12.69
CA HIS A 340 30.52 2.72 12.25
C HIS A 340 30.52 1.73 13.42
N LEU A 341 29.45 0.98 13.58
CA LEU A 341 29.39 -0.09 14.55
C LEU A 341 30.54 -1.07 14.29
N PRO A 342 31.17 -1.62 15.32
CA PRO A 342 32.26 -2.57 15.12
C PRO A 342 31.77 -3.80 14.34
N LEU A 343 32.58 -4.30 13.40
CA LEU A 343 32.31 -5.59 12.78
C LEU A 343 32.21 -6.66 13.86
N GLY A 344 31.19 -7.49 13.77
CA GLY A 344 30.85 -8.46 14.80
C GLY A 344 29.68 -8.07 15.69
N GLU A 345 29.15 -6.85 15.56
CA GLU A 345 27.92 -6.42 16.24
C GLU A 345 26.77 -7.37 15.95
N LEU A 346 25.96 -7.63 16.97
CA LEU A 346 24.86 -8.61 16.91
C LEU A 346 23.50 -7.92 16.97
N ALA A 347 22.58 -8.35 16.10
CA ALA A 347 21.19 -7.92 16.10
C ALA A 347 20.26 -9.15 16.03
N ALA A 348 19.27 -9.22 16.91
CA ALA A 348 18.30 -10.32 16.90
C ALA A 348 17.21 -10.10 15.83
N THR A 349 16.71 -11.19 15.26
CA THR A 349 15.51 -11.19 14.41
C THR A 349 14.37 -10.38 15.05
N GLY A 350 13.70 -9.53 14.25
CA GLY A 350 12.60 -8.67 14.71
C GLY A 350 13.04 -7.34 15.34
N ARG A 351 14.34 -7.18 15.70
CA ARG A 351 14.91 -5.88 16.12
C ARG A 351 15.20 -5.02 14.89
N ILE A 352 15.23 -3.72 15.09
CA ILE A 352 15.64 -2.77 14.07
C ILE A 352 17.13 -2.94 13.76
N CYS A 353 17.47 -3.01 12.47
CA CYS A 353 18.86 -3.06 12.02
C CYS A 353 19.59 -1.76 12.41
N PRO A 354 20.64 -1.81 13.22
CA PRO A 354 21.25 -0.59 13.76
C PRO A 354 22.16 0.14 12.76
N GLN A 355 22.58 -0.55 11.69
CA GLN A 355 23.43 0.05 10.65
C GLN A 355 23.31 -0.71 9.33
N THR A 356 23.25 0.02 8.22
CA THR A 356 23.28 -0.56 6.87
C THR A 356 24.60 -1.31 6.63
N GLY A 357 24.49 -2.53 6.12
CA GLY A 357 25.65 -3.36 5.84
C GLY A 357 25.29 -4.81 5.54
N TRP A 358 26.32 -5.65 5.46
CA TRP A 358 26.17 -7.07 5.26
C TRP A 358 26.14 -7.81 6.59
N TRP A 359 25.10 -8.58 6.80
CA TRP A 359 24.82 -9.31 8.02
C TRP A 359 24.79 -10.82 7.74
N ASP A 360 25.48 -11.60 8.55
CA ASP A 360 25.48 -13.07 8.49
C ASP A 360 24.58 -13.63 9.60
N SER A 361 23.71 -14.56 9.24
CA SER A 361 22.91 -15.34 10.19
C SER A 361 23.75 -16.40 10.88
N ASP A 362 23.64 -16.53 12.20
CA ASP A 362 24.30 -17.59 13.00
C ASP A 362 23.52 -18.91 13.00
N GLN A 363 22.37 -18.97 12.29
CA GLN A 363 21.55 -20.18 12.23
C GLN A 363 22.36 -21.38 11.78
N SER A 364 22.44 -22.42 12.62
CA SER A 364 23.03 -23.72 12.28
C SER A 364 22.08 -24.51 11.36
N GLY A 365 22.63 -25.28 10.42
CA GLY A 365 21.86 -26.09 9.49
C GLY A 365 21.63 -25.43 8.11
N GLU A 366 20.87 -26.13 7.27
CA GLU A 366 20.56 -25.69 5.91
C GLU A 366 19.42 -24.68 5.94
N ILE A 367 19.60 -23.54 5.28
CA ILE A 367 18.59 -22.49 5.19
C ILE A 367 18.20 -22.23 3.75
N GLN A 368 16.97 -21.82 3.55
CA GLN A 368 16.49 -21.35 2.25
C GLN A 368 17.03 -19.93 1.99
N GLY A 369 17.80 -19.74 0.93
CA GLY A 369 18.39 -18.45 0.58
C GLY A 369 19.84 -18.31 1.06
N LYS A 370 20.31 -17.07 1.15
CA LYS A 370 21.70 -16.75 1.52
C LYS A 370 21.81 -16.46 3.01
N ARG A 371 22.82 -17.03 3.68
CA ARG A 371 23.15 -16.69 5.07
C ARG A 371 23.52 -15.24 5.25
N ARG A 372 24.26 -14.70 4.28
CA ARG A 372 24.66 -13.30 4.23
C ARG A 372 23.63 -12.50 3.45
N GLN A 373 23.06 -11.49 4.11
CA GLN A 373 22.09 -10.57 3.55
C GLN A 373 22.53 -9.13 3.74
N HIS A 374 22.26 -8.29 2.74
CA HIS A 374 22.41 -6.86 2.86
C HIS A 374 21.15 -6.31 3.51
N ILE A 375 21.29 -5.71 4.70
CA ILE A 375 20.17 -5.18 5.48
C ILE A 375 20.43 -3.70 5.75
N GLN A 376 19.45 -2.87 5.42
CA GLN A 376 19.54 -1.42 5.65
C GLN A 376 19.25 -1.08 7.11
N ALA A 377 19.90 -0.04 7.63
CA ALA A 377 19.58 0.54 8.93
C ALA A 377 18.10 0.91 8.98
N GLY A 378 17.45 0.68 10.12
CA GLY A 378 16.03 0.95 10.29
C GLY A 378 15.09 -0.18 9.87
N VAL A 379 15.53 -1.13 9.04
CA VAL A 379 14.73 -2.30 8.65
C VAL A 379 14.73 -3.36 9.76
N ARG A 380 13.61 -4.03 9.99
CA ARG A 380 13.57 -5.15 10.97
C ARG A 380 14.42 -6.32 10.46
N MET A 381 15.26 -6.85 11.33
CA MET A 381 16.09 -8.03 11.06
C MET A 381 15.19 -9.22 10.69
N PRO A 382 15.37 -9.84 9.50
CA PRO A 382 14.46 -10.84 8.99
C PRO A 382 14.61 -12.19 9.71
N HIS A 383 13.55 -13.02 9.62
CA HIS A 383 13.64 -14.44 9.97
C HIS A 383 14.38 -15.19 8.87
N VAL A 384 15.09 -16.22 9.24
CA VAL A 384 15.59 -17.21 8.28
C VAL A 384 14.61 -18.36 8.15
N VAL A 385 14.55 -18.96 6.96
CA VAL A 385 13.77 -20.19 6.73
C VAL A 385 14.73 -21.36 6.82
N SER A 386 14.63 -22.13 7.91
CA SER A 386 15.40 -23.36 8.11
C SER A 386 14.74 -24.50 7.36
N LEU A 387 15.55 -25.30 6.67
CA LEU A 387 15.13 -26.50 5.97
C LEU A 387 15.36 -27.71 6.87
N GLY A 388 14.28 -28.41 7.17
CA GLY A 388 14.32 -29.65 7.95
C GLY A 388 14.68 -30.86 7.09
N GLU A 389 15.03 -31.98 7.75
CA GLU A 389 15.20 -33.25 7.05
C GLU A 389 13.84 -33.77 6.55
N PRO A 390 13.71 -34.10 5.25
CA PRO A 390 12.48 -34.62 4.73
C PRO A 390 12.22 -36.04 5.16
N SER A 391 11.01 -36.36 5.57
CA SER A 391 10.56 -37.73 5.81
C SER A 391 10.61 -38.55 4.52
N LEU A 392 10.54 -39.88 4.61
CA LEU A 392 10.56 -40.79 3.44
C LEU A 392 9.47 -40.41 2.43
N TRP A 393 8.28 -40.02 2.88
CA TRP A 393 7.17 -39.59 2.02
C TRP A 393 7.41 -38.24 1.35
N GLN A 394 8.06 -37.32 2.06
CA GLN A 394 8.44 -36.00 1.52
C GLN A 394 9.58 -36.12 0.51
N LYS A 395 10.54 -37.04 0.74
CA LYS A 395 11.60 -37.37 -0.25
C LYS A 395 11.00 -37.89 -1.55
N LEU A 396 9.97 -38.74 -1.48
CA LEU A 396 9.27 -39.28 -2.65
C LEU A 396 8.51 -38.18 -3.43
N LYS A 397 8.02 -37.14 -2.76
CA LYS A 397 7.32 -36.00 -3.37
C LYS A 397 8.24 -34.84 -3.76
N GLY A 398 9.53 -34.90 -3.45
CA GLY A 398 10.46 -33.78 -3.68
C GLY A 398 10.21 -32.57 -2.76
N GLU A 399 9.46 -32.75 -1.67
CA GLU A 399 9.13 -31.70 -0.70
C GLU A 399 10.12 -31.72 0.45
N ARG A 400 10.53 -30.51 0.92
CA ARG A 400 11.31 -30.38 2.15
C ARG A 400 10.51 -29.55 3.16
N PRO A 401 10.41 -30.02 4.41
CA PRO A 401 9.77 -29.22 5.45
C PRO A 401 10.59 -27.94 5.69
N SER A 402 9.92 -26.80 5.75
CA SER A 402 10.57 -25.52 6.03
C SER A 402 9.81 -24.79 7.13
N HIS A 403 10.55 -24.10 8.01
CA HIS A 403 9.96 -23.30 9.06
C HIS A 403 10.76 -22.02 9.30
N ARG A 404 10.08 -20.96 9.68
CA ARG A 404 10.71 -19.68 10.01
C ARG A 404 11.34 -19.76 11.41
N VAL A 405 12.59 -19.36 11.50
CA VAL A 405 13.37 -19.38 12.76
C VAL A 405 13.90 -17.97 13.02
N ALA A 406 13.78 -17.53 14.26
CA ALA A 406 14.49 -16.36 14.73
C ALA A 406 15.97 -16.68 14.90
N THR A 407 16.85 -15.75 14.51
CA THR A 407 18.31 -15.94 14.56
C THR A 407 18.99 -14.67 15.05
N MET A 408 20.26 -14.80 15.43
CA MET A 408 21.13 -13.65 15.61
C MET A 408 21.84 -13.32 14.29
N TRP A 409 21.87 -12.06 13.97
CA TRP A 409 22.55 -11.54 12.80
C TRP A 409 23.82 -10.83 13.26
N LYS A 410 24.93 -11.09 12.59
CA LYS A 410 26.24 -10.52 12.87
C LYS A 410 26.68 -9.62 11.73
N LEU A 411 27.01 -8.37 12.02
CA LEU A 411 27.55 -7.43 11.03
C LEU A 411 28.93 -7.88 10.56
N VAL A 412 29.06 -8.12 9.27
CA VAL A 412 30.31 -8.66 8.68
C VAL A 412 30.99 -7.71 7.70
N SER A 413 30.26 -6.71 7.18
CA SER A 413 30.84 -5.66 6.30
C SER A 413 29.95 -4.44 6.28
N HIS A 414 30.56 -3.25 6.21
CA HIS A 414 29.90 -1.97 5.97
C HIS A 414 29.73 -1.74 4.47
N ASP A 415 28.81 -0.85 4.06
CA ASP A 415 28.56 -0.50 2.64
C ASP A 415 29.75 0.23 1.99
N ASP A 416 30.50 0.98 2.76
CA ASP A 416 31.60 1.82 2.25
C ASP A 416 32.87 1.05 1.93
N ALA A 417 32.89 -0.26 2.08
CA ALA A 417 34.03 -1.08 1.70
C ALA A 417 34.04 -1.30 0.17
N PRO A 418 34.99 -0.73 -0.58
CA PRO A 418 35.11 -1.05 -2.01
C PRO A 418 35.23 -2.57 -2.15
N VAL A 419 34.43 -3.12 -3.05
CA VAL A 419 34.53 -4.55 -3.43
C VAL A 419 35.97 -4.82 -3.87
N ARG A 420 36.80 -5.30 -2.97
CA ARG A 420 38.09 -5.87 -3.35
C ARG A 420 37.78 -7.14 -4.12
N ALA A 421 37.84 -7.02 -5.45
CA ALA A 421 37.95 -8.18 -6.30
C ALA A 421 39.10 -9.04 -5.77
N ALA A 422 38.79 -10.28 -5.44
CA ALA A 422 39.80 -11.26 -5.06
C ALA A 422 40.74 -11.45 -6.24
N VAL A 423 41.83 -10.70 -6.24
CA VAL A 423 42.97 -10.94 -7.14
C VAL A 423 43.63 -12.20 -6.56
N ALA A 424 43.44 -13.30 -7.27
CA ALA A 424 44.19 -14.50 -7.05
C ALA A 424 45.68 -14.17 -7.25
N VAL A 425 46.45 -14.20 -6.17
CA VAL A 425 47.92 -14.12 -6.22
C VAL A 425 48.42 -15.35 -6.95
N ARG A 426 48.75 -15.19 -8.23
CA ARG A 426 49.59 -16.14 -8.95
C ARG A 426 51.05 -15.83 -8.62
N THR A 427 51.70 -16.73 -7.93
CA THR A 427 53.14 -16.80 -7.78
C THR A 427 53.78 -17.04 -9.17
N PRO A 428 54.87 -16.37 -9.52
CA PRO A 428 55.51 -16.58 -10.79
C PRO A 428 56.42 -17.84 -10.74
N ALA A 429 56.22 -18.76 -11.67
CA ALA A 429 57.17 -19.83 -11.96
C ALA A 429 57.70 -19.61 -13.40
N THR A 430 58.96 -19.50 -13.43
CA THR A 430 60.06 -19.47 -14.36
C THR A 430 59.80 -19.99 -15.77
N GLU A 431 60.36 -19.24 -16.73
CA GLU A 431 60.53 -19.50 -18.17
C GLU A 431 61.04 -20.89 -18.52
N ARG A 432 60.53 -21.43 -19.66
CA ARG A 432 61.35 -22.05 -20.71
C ARG A 432 60.56 -22.12 -22.04
N SER A 433 61.14 -21.44 -22.99
CA SER A 433 61.18 -21.52 -24.48
C SER A 433 60.32 -22.51 -25.25
N SER A 434 59.71 -21.96 -26.30
CA SER A 434 59.17 -22.41 -27.61
C SER A 434 59.97 -23.52 -28.34
N PRO A 435 59.55 -24.10 -29.52
CA PRO A 435 58.56 -23.55 -30.51
C PRO A 435 57.68 -24.60 -31.26
N ALA A 436 56.73 -24.03 -32.05
CA ALA A 436 56.21 -24.50 -33.35
C ALA A 436 55.42 -25.82 -33.47
N ASP A 437 54.24 -25.79 -34.00
CA ASP A 437 53.79 -26.02 -35.36
C ASP A 437 52.27 -26.11 -35.48
N HIS A 438 51.75 -25.46 -36.49
CA HIS A 438 50.39 -25.69 -37.08
C HIS A 438 50.44 -26.94 -37.98
N PRO A 439 49.34 -27.57 -38.50
CA PRO A 439 48.12 -26.97 -38.99
C PRO A 439 46.79 -27.79 -38.88
N SER A 440 45.72 -27.09 -39.20
CA SER A 440 44.46 -27.42 -39.94
C SER A 440 43.85 -28.83 -39.93
N SER A 441 42.54 -28.87 -39.76
CA SER A 441 41.50 -29.28 -40.74
C SER A 441 40.20 -29.70 -40.00
N ASP A 442 39.13 -29.03 -40.29
CA ASP A 442 37.96 -29.35 -41.10
C ASP A 442 37.01 -30.50 -40.66
N ILE A 443 35.71 -30.17 -40.80
CA ILE A 443 34.56 -31.01 -41.15
C ILE A 443 33.95 -31.82 -39.97
N ALA A 444 32.63 -31.81 -39.72
CA ALA A 444 31.39 -31.77 -40.48
C ALA A 444 30.13 -31.74 -39.58
N VAL A 445 29.13 -31.12 -40.10
CA VAL A 445 27.67 -31.21 -39.98
C VAL A 445 27.12 -32.58 -39.56
N GLY A 446 26.13 -32.55 -38.70
CA GLY A 446 25.27 -33.67 -38.38
C GLY A 446 23.90 -33.23 -37.80
N THR A 447 22.96 -32.91 -38.70
CA THR A 447 21.51 -32.78 -38.41
C THR A 447 20.90 -34.12 -38.08
N THR A 448 20.06 -34.18 -37.04
CA THR A 448 19.05 -35.24 -36.90
C THR A 448 17.74 -34.65 -36.39
N GLU A 449 16.78 -34.69 -37.30
CA GLU A 449 15.32 -34.55 -37.06
C GLU A 449 14.80 -35.65 -36.16
N VAL A 450 13.88 -35.34 -35.25
CA VAL A 450 12.94 -36.32 -34.69
C VAL A 450 11.55 -35.71 -34.64
N LYS A 451 10.64 -36.42 -35.27
CA LYS A 451 9.20 -36.18 -35.45
C LYS A 451 8.37 -36.28 -34.14
N PRO A 452 7.15 -35.67 -34.12
CA PRO A 452 6.29 -35.62 -32.93
C PRO A 452 5.40 -36.86 -32.83
N GLY A 453 5.15 -37.31 -31.58
CA GLY A 453 4.25 -38.37 -31.21
C GLY A 453 2.87 -37.87 -30.77
N GLU A 454 1.85 -38.58 -31.16
CA GLU A 454 0.43 -38.36 -31.01
C GLU A 454 -0.06 -38.25 -29.57
N ALA A 455 -1.06 -37.38 -29.40
CA ALA A 455 -1.87 -37.23 -28.18
C ALA A 455 -3.09 -38.12 -28.24
N THR A 456 -3.39 -38.79 -27.14
CA THR A 456 -4.63 -39.53 -26.89
C THR A 456 -5.49 -38.78 -25.87
N PRO A 457 -6.81 -38.62 -26.05
CA PRO A 457 -7.67 -37.83 -25.17
C PRO A 457 -8.15 -38.61 -23.94
N PRO A 458 -8.52 -37.93 -22.84
CA PRO A 458 -9.07 -38.57 -21.66
C PRO A 458 -10.57 -38.78 -21.77
N ARG A 459 -11.00 -39.90 -21.20
CA ARG A 459 -12.40 -40.37 -21.06
C ARG A 459 -13.11 -39.54 -19.98
N GLU A 460 -14.35 -39.15 -20.27
CA GLU A 460 -15.41 -38.84 -19.32
C GLU A 460 -15.71 -40.04 -18.43
N ASN A 461 -15.99 -39.79 -17.17
CA ASN A 461 -16.96 -40.51 -16.37
C ASN A 461 -17.30 -39.79 -15.07
N GLY A 462 -18.60 -39.57 -14.88
CA GLY A 462 -19.35 -39.73 -13.67
C GLY A 462 -19.68 -38.48 -12.89
#